data_907a571b394c02f16b9592ac1dd9eacd
#
_entry.id   907a571b394c02f16b9592ac1dd9eacd
#
_cell.length_a   1.000
_cell.length_b   1.000
_cell.length_c   1.000
_cell.angle_alpha   90.00
_cell.angle_beta   90.00
_cell.angle_gamma   90.00
#
_symmetry.space_group_name_H-M   'P 1'
#
loop_
_entity.id
_entity.type
_entity.pdbx_description
1 polymer ?
#
loop_
_entity_poly.entity_id
_entity_poly.type
_entity_poly.pdbx_seq_one_letter_code
_entity_poly.pdbx_strand_id
1 'polypeptide(L)'
;FLNYRDSGMIDSPTTSNPECFWQANIEEASLRLSNLLCEESVDLLVIYDPNGGYGHPDHIQVHRVGTHWADQTGIENIRWTTLNRDSIKKTIELAIETAPDEGLAGIGDDLEERRQRVEEESFGSAESEITHAINVSDFIEKKRAAISSHRSQIDEDSFFLKIPNDQFVNIFGTEWFINPKESRKENETFKSNLFD
;
A
#
# COMPACT_ATOMS: atom_id res chain seq x y z
N PHE A 1 -13.59 -5.87 -11.76
CA PHE A 1 -13.15 -6.94 -10.83
C PHE A 1 -12.71 -8.17 -11.62
N LEU A 2 -11.60 -8.81 -11.23
CA LEU A 2 -11.13 -10.06 -11.83
C LEU A 2 -11.85 -11.30 -11.26
N ASN A 3 -12.70 -11.12 -10.24
CA ASN A 3 -13.55 -12.14 -9.61
C ASN A 3 -12.78 -13.33 -8.98
N TYR A 4 -11.59 -13.10 -8.49
CA TYR A 4 -10.91 -14.03 -7.61
C TYR A 4 -11.41 -13.90 -6.17
N ARG A 5 -11.27 -14.96 -5.39
CA ARG A 5 -11.50 -14.91 -3.95
C ARG A 5 -10.32 -14.25 -3.24
N ASP A 6 -10.61 -13.63 -2.11
CA ASP A 6 -9.60 -13.12 -1.18
C ASP A 6 -8.71 -14.27 -0.69
N SER A 7 -7.39 -14.03 -0.66
CA SER A 7 -6.42 -15.04 -0.25
C SER A 7 -6.19 -15.07 1.26
N GLY A 8 -6.59 -14.01 1.95
CA GLY A 8 -6.20 -13.79 3.34
C GLY A 8 -4.71 -13.49 3.51
N MET A 9 -4.29 -13.29 4.74
CA MET A 9 -2.87 -13.12 5.07
C MET A 9 -2.09 -14.41 4.83
N ILE A 10 -0.78 -14.27 4.69
CA ILE A 10 0.12 -15.42 4.59
C ILE A 10 -0.13 -16.36 5.79
N ASP A 11 -0.05 -17.67 5.59
CA ASP A 11 -0.41 -18.70 6.59
C ASP A 11 -1.91 -18.80 6.94
N SER A 12 -2.79 -18.02 6.30
CA SER A 12 -4.22 -18.23 6.39
C SER A 12 -4.63 -19.53 5.65
N PRO A 13 -5.59 -20.31 6.16
CA PRO A 13 -6.12 -21.47 5.43
C PRO A 13 -6.66 -21.12 4.04
N THR A 14 -7.12 -19.89 3.83
CA THR A 14 -7.65 -19.41 2.55
C THR A 14 -6.57 -19.22 1.49
N THR A 15 -5.30 -19.02 1.87
CA THR A 15 -4.18 -18.86 0.94
C THR A 15 -3.92 -20.08 0.06
N SER A 16 -4.31 -21.27 0.53
CA SER A 16 -4.22 -22.52 -0.24
C SER A 16 -5.45 -22.83 -1.11
N ASN A 17 -6.48 -21.98 -1.07
CA ASN A 17 -7.68 -22.17 -1.89
C ASN A 17 -7.32 -21.93 -3.37
N PRO A 18 -7.55 -22.90 -4.29
CA PRO A 18 -7.20 -22.75 -5.70
C PRO A 18 -7.99 -21.64 -6.43
N GLU A 19 -9.09 -21.15 -5.86
CA GLU A 19 -9.88 -20.05 -6.42
C GLU A 19 -9.41 -18.66 -5.91
N CYS A 20 -8.47 -18.60 -4.94
CA CYS A 20 -7.98 -17.33 -4.42
C CYS A 20 -6.99 -16.66 -5.39
N PHE A 21 -6.84 -15.35 -5.26
CA PHE A 21 -6.02 -14.57 -6.17
C PHE A 21 -4.52 -14.94 -6.09
N TRP A 22 -4.02 -15.27 -4.91
CA TRP A 22 -2.64 -15.71 -4.72
C TRP A 22 -2.27 -16.95 -5.53
N GLN A 23 -3.23 -17.89 -5.73
CA GLN A 23 -3.04 -19.12 -6.50
C GLN A 23 -3.30 -18.93 -8.00
N ALA A 24 -3.77 -17.75 -8.43
CA ALA A 24 -4.08 -17.50 -9.82
C ALA A 24 -2.82 -17.53 -10.70
N ASN A 25 -2.94 -18.16 -11.87
CA ASN A 25 -1.90 -18.06 -12.89
C ASN A 25 -1.77 -16.62 -13.37
N ILE A 26 -0.55 -16.09 -13.41
CA ILE A 26 -0.26 -14.69 -13.73
C ILE A 26 -0.69 -14.37 -15.17
N GLU A 27 -0.41 -15.24 -16.13
CA GLU A 27 -0.76 -15.05 -17.55
C GLU A 27 -2.28 -15.00 -17.72
N GLU A 28 -3.01 -15.92 -17.06
CA GLU A 28 -4.48 -15.94 -17.10
C GLU A 28 -5.08 -14.68 -16.47
N ALA A 29 -4.57 -14.27 -15.30
CA ALA A 29 -5.04 -13.06 -14.63
C ALA A 29 -4.75 -11.80 -15.46
N SER A 30 -3.59 -11.73 -16.09
CA SER A 30 -3.20 -10.67 -17.01
C SER A 30 -4.11 -10.62 -18.26
N LEU A 31 -4.46 -11.78 -18.81
CA LEU A 31 -5.40 -11.85 -19.93
C LEU A 31 -6.82 -11.39 -19.53
N ARG A 32 -7.28 -11.75 -18.32
CA ARG A 32 -8.55 -11.23 -17.79
C ARG A 32 -8.53 -9.71 -17.65
N LEU A 33 -7.40 -9.14 -17.20
CA LEU A 33 -7.20 -7.69 -17.11
C LEU A 33 -7.26 -7.05 -18.51
N SER A 34 -6.56 -7.62 -19.50
CA SER A 34 -6.62 -7.17 -20.90
C SER A 34 -8.03 -7.15 -21.46
N ASN A 35 -8.81 -8.20 -21.19
CA ASN A 35 -10.19 -8.28 -21.66
C ASN A 35 -11.11 -7.23 -21.01
N LEU A 36 -10.84 -6.83 -19.76
CA LEU A 36 -11.57 -5.77 -19.09
C LEU A 36 -11.22 -4.37 -19.61
N LEU A 37 -9.98 -4.18 -20.05
CA LEU A 37 -9.43 -2.89 -20.47
C LEU A 37 -9.28 -2.78 -22.01
N CYS A 38 -9.89 -3.68 -22.77
CA CYS A 38 -9.69 -3.78 -24.21
C CYS A 38 -10.04 -2.51 -25.02
N GLU A 39 -10.90 -1.64 -24.46
CA GLU A 39 -11.32 -0.39 -25.08
C GLU A 39 -10.74 0.84 -24.37
N GLU A 40 -9.95 0.65 -23.31
CA GLU A 40 -9.42 1.74 -22.50
C GLU A 40 -7.98 2.10 -22.90
N SER A 41 -7.70 3.40 -22.92
CA SER A 41 -6.33 3.91 -22.99
C SER A 41 -5.79 4.09 -21.56
N VAL A 42 -4.69 3.44 -21.24
CA VAL A 42 -4.07 3.52 -19.93
C VAL A 42 -2.84 4.43 -19.99
N ASP A 43 -2.94 5.62 -19.42
CA ASP A 43 -1.85 6.59 -19.38
C ASP A 43 -0.86 6.34 -18.22
N LEU A 44 -1.38 5.75 -17.13
CA LEU A 44 -0.60 5.44 -15.93
C LEU A 44 -1.16 4.19 -15.26
N LEU A 45 -0.29 3.25 -14.94
CA LEU A 45 -0.61 2.06 -14.16
C LEU A 45 -0.10 2.22 -12.72
N VAL A 46 -1.01 2.19 -11.76
CA VAL A 46 -0.66 2.17 -10.33
C VAL A 46 -0.91 0.77 -9.78
N ILE A 47 0.13 0.16 -9.24
CA ILE A 47 0.11 -1.17 -8.62
C ILE A 47 0.84 -1.12 -7.27
N TYR A 48 0.76 -2.17 -6.47
CA TYR A 48 1.56 -2.26 -5.25
C TYR A 48 3.05 -2.44 -5.55
N ASP A 49 3.89 -2.09 -4.58
CA ASP A 49 5.31 -2.44 -4.58
C ASP A 49 5.51 -3.98 -4.55
N PRO A 50 6.73 -4.50 -4.79
CA PRO A 50 7.00 -5.94 -4.80
C PRO A 50 6.63 -6.68 -3.51
N ASN A 51 6.61 -5.96 -2.38
CA ASN A 51 6.27 -6.48 -1.05
C ASN A 51 4.75 -6.42 -0.77
N GLY A 52 3.96 -5.82 -1.67
CA GLY A 52 2.52 -5.62 -1.45
C GLY A 52 2.22 -4.64 -0.30
N GLY A 53 3.11 -3.68 -0.05
CA GLY A 53 3.04 -2.70 1.02
C GLY A 53 3.38 -3.29 2.39
N TYR A 54 2.64 -4.29 2.85
CA TYR A 54 2.80 -4.92 4.17
C TYR A 54 2.78 -6.45 4.14
N GLY A 55 3.05 -7.04 2.98
CA GLY A 55 3.17 -8.49 2.83
C GLY A 55 1.85 -9.23 2.54
N HIS A 56 0.75 -8.52 2.19
CA HIS A 56 -0.49 -9.21 1.84
C HIS A 56 -0.35 -9.97 0.51
N PRO A 57 -0.69 -11.29 0.45
CA PRO A 57 -0.55 -12.09 -0.75
C PRO A 57 -1.24 -11.48 -1.99
N ASP A 58 -2.46 -10.97 -1.84
CA ASP A 58 -3.18 -10.37 -2.97
C ASP A 58 -2.52 -9.07 -3.47
N HIS A 59 -1.91 -8.28 -2.59
CA HIS A 59 -1.19 -7.08 -3.00
C HIS A 59 0.08 -7.43 -3.77
N ILE A 60 0.81 -8.45 -3.33
CA ILE A 60 1.97 -8.99 -4.05
C ILE A 60 1.53 -9.54 -5.42
N GLN A 61 0.38 -10.21 -5.46
CA GLN A 61 -0.16 -10.74 -6.72
C GLN A 61 -0.60 -9.62 -7.67
N VAL A 62 -1.18 -8.51 -7.16
CA VAL A 62 -1.44 -7.29 -7.96
C VAL A 62 -0.15 -6.78 -8.60
N HIS A 63 0.95 -6.73 -7.82
CA HIS A 63 2.25 -6.34 -8.38
C HIS A 63 2.69 -7.26 -9.53
N ARG A 64 2.64 -8.58 -9.32
CA ARG A 64 3.08 -9.57 -10.30
C ARG A 64 2.25 -9.52 -11.58
N VAL A 65 0.92 -9.53 -11.43
CA VAL A 65 -0.01 -9.49 -12.58
C VAL A 65 0.07 -8.17 -13.31
N GLY A 66 0.11 -7.05 -12.58
CA GLY A 66 0.19 -5.71 -13.16
C GLY A 66 1.51 -5.48 -13.91
N THR A 67 2.64 -5.92 -13.35
CA THR A 67 3.94 -5.84 -14.02
C THR A 67 3.94 -6.69 -15.29
N HIS A 68 3.48 -7.94 -15.20
CA HIS A 68 3.38 -8.81 -16.38
C HIS A 68 2.48 -8.21 -17.47
N TRP A 69 1.33 -7.64 -17.07
CA TRP A 69 0.42 -7.00 -18.00
C TRP A 69 1.03 -5.77 -18.67
N ALA A 70 1.75 -4.94 -17.93
CA ALA A 70 2.44 -3.77 -18.47
C ALA A 70 3.52 -4.17 -19.49
N ASP A 71 4.29 -5.22 -19.21
CA ASP A 71 5.30 -5.75 -20.13
C ASP A 71 4.66 -6.26 -21.44
N GLN A 72 3.50 -6.92 -21.37
CA GLN A 72 2.80 -7.44 -22.54
C GLN A 72 2.15 -6.34 -23.40
N THR A 73 1.71 -5.25 -22.77
CA THR A 73 0.97 -4.15 -23.42
C THR A 73 1.85 -2.95 -23.77
N GLY A 74 3.11 -2.93 -23.33
CA GLY A 74 4.04 -1.84 -23.56
C GLY A 74 3.74 -0.57 -22.74
N ILE A 75 3.00 -0.70 -21.63
CA ILE A 75 2.76 0.43 -20.72
C ILE A 75 4.04 0.72 -19.97
N GLU A 76 4.56 1.92 -20.17
CA GLU A 76 5.81 2.37 -19.56
C GLU A 76 5.63 3.17 -18.28
N ASN A 77 4.51 3.87 -18.15
CA ASN A 77 4.21 4.68 -16.98
C ASN A 77 3.64 3.80 -15.86
N ILE A 78 4.51 3.37 -14.97
CA ILE A 78 4.14 2.55 -13.81
C ILE A 78 4.53 3.30 -12.53
N ARG A 79 3.66 3.24 -11.52
CA ARG A 79 3.97 3.68 -10.15
C ARG A 79 3.61 2.57 -9.18
N TRP A 80 4.56 2.23 -8.33
CA TRP A 80 4.34 1.31 -7.22
C TRP A 80 3.89 2.11 -6.01
N THR A 81 2.66 1.91 -5.56
CA THR A 81 2.24 2.44 -4.26
C THR A 81 2.93 1.67 -3.15
N THR A 82 3.44 2.39 -2.16
CA THR A 82 4.19 1.79 -1.05
C THR A 82 3.92 2.51 0.27
N LEU A 83 4.45 1.97 1.36
CA LEU A 83 4.52 2.62 2.66
C LEU A 83 5.94 3.15 2.88
N ASN A 84 6.08 4.40 3.33
CA ASN A 84 7.39 4.93 3.72
C ASN A 84 7.79 4.37 5.08
N ARG A 85 8.57 3.30 5.07
CA ARG A 85 9.05 2.57 6.26
C ARG A 85 9.77 3.49 7.24
N ASP A 86 10.65 4.36 6.74
CA ASP A 86 11.44 5.24 7.60
C ASP A 86 10.57 6.30 8.27
N SER A 87 9.56 6.82 7.58
CA SER A 87 8.59 7.76 8.15
C SER A 87 7.73 7.11 9.24
N ILE A 88 7.25 5.90 9.00
CA ILE A 88 6.47 5.14 9.98
C ILE A 88 7.31 4.83 11.21
N LYS A 89 8.56 4.39 11.02
CA LYS A 89 9.51 4.11 12.11
C LYS A 89 9.71 5.35 13.00
N LYS A 90 10.00 6.51 12.39
CA LYS A 90 10.13 7.78 13.12
C LYS A 90 8.87 8.14 13.93
N THR A 91 7.69 7.89 13.35
CA THR A 91 6.41 8.16 14.02
C THR A 91 6.21 7.26 15.24
N ILE A 92 6.55 5.98 15.14
CA ILE A 92 6.48 5.02 16.25
C ILE A 92 7.49 5.39 17.35
N GLU A 93 8.73 5.69 16.98
CA GLU A 93 9.78 6.11 17.92
C GLU A 93 9.36 7.36 18.70
N LEU A 94 8.82 8.37 18.01
CA LEU A 94 8.32 9.58 18.65
C LEU A 94 7.15 9.29 19.60
N ALA A 95 6.24 8.40 19.23
CA ALA A 95 5.12 8.00 20.08
C ALA A 95 5.60 7.30 21.37
N ILE A 96 6.58 6.42 21.26
CA ILE A 96 7.20 5.76 22.42
C ILE A 96 7.86 6.79 23.36
N GLU A 97 8.56 7.78 22.79
CA GLU A 97 9.26 8.80 23.58
C GLU A 97 8.30 9.80 24.30
N THR A 98 7.20 10.16 23.64
CA THR A 98 6.33 11.25 24.11
C THR A 98 5.15 10.79 24.96
N ALA A 99 4.67 9.57 24.76
CA ALA A 99 3.51 9.02 25.46
C ALA A 99 3.67 7.51 25.73
N PRO A 100 4.67 7.10 26.53
CA PRO A 100 4.97 5.67 26.74
C PRO A 100 3.81 4.89 27.36
N ASP A 101 2.97 5.54 28.17
CA ASP A 101 1.84 4.91 28.89
C ASP A 101 0.47 5.08 28.18
N GLU A 102 0.36 6.04 27.25
CA GLU A 102 -0.91 6.35 26.58
C GLU A 102 -0.99 5.74 25.17
N GLY A 103 0.15 5.33 24.60
CA GLY A 103 0.27 4.91 23.21
C GLY A 103 -0.07 6.04 22.23
N LEU A 104 -0.05 5.77 20.95
CA LEU A 104 -0.82 6.59 19.99
C LEU A 104 -2.29 6.33 20.30
N ALA A 105 -3.07 7.37 20.62
CA ALA A 105 -4.45 7.25 21.06
C ALA A 105 -5.25 6.31 20.13
N GLY A 106 -5.67 5.16 20.63
CA GLY A 106 -6.38 4.13 19.87
C GLY A 106 -5.51 3.06 19.19
N ILE A 107 -4.17 3.14 19.22
CA ILE A 107 -3.30 2.01 18.92
C ILE A 107 -3.13 1.23 20.23
N GLY A 108 -4.20 0.55 20.64
CA GLY A 108 -4.09 -0.47 21.65
C GLY A 108 -3.10 -1.51 21.19
N ASP A 109 -2.34 -2.03 22.12
CA ASP A 109 -1.46 -3.16 22.04
C ASP A 109 -0.22 -2.99 21.15
N ASP A 110 0.89 -2.96 21.85
CA ASP A 110 2.24 -3.27 21.44
C ASP A 110 2.86 -2.40 20.32
N LEU A 111 3.20 -1.15 20.67
CA LEU A 111 4.10 -0.30 19.86
C LEU A 111 5.42 -1.03 19.58
N GLU A 112 5.85 -1.94 20.44
CA GLU A 112 7.05 -2.74 20.27
C GLU A 112 6.88 -3.81 19.16
N GLU A 113 5.72 -4.49 19.11
CA GLU A 113 5.40 -5.42 18.01
C GLU A 113 5.33 -4.68 16.67
N ARG A 114 4.72 -3.49 16.65
CA ARG A 114 4.69 -2.63 15.45
C ARG A 114 6.08 -2.17 15.04
N ARG A 115 6.92 -1.80 16.01
CA ARG A 115 8.32 -1.44 15.75
C ARG A 115 9.07 -2.60 15.11
N GLN A 116 8.93 -3.81 15.64
CA GLN A 116 9.54 -5.02 15.09
C GLN A 116 9.04 -5.29 13.66
N ARG A 117 7.75 -5.18 13.41
CA ARG A 117 7.16 -5.40 12.09
C ARG A 117 7.66 -4.40 11.04
N VAL A 118 7.85 -3.14 11.41
CA VAL A 118 8.39 -2.10 10.51
C VAL A 118 9.90 -2.30 10.24
N GLU A 119 10.60 -3.05 11.07
CA GLU A 119 11.99 -3.43 10.82
C GLU A 119 12.14 -4.56 9.78
N GLU A 120 11.08 -5.28 9.46
CA GLU A 120 11.10 -6.31 8.42
C GLU A 120 11.29 -5.66 7.03
N GLU A 121 12.20 -6.20 6.23
CA GLU A 121 12.41 -5.73 4.84
C GLU A 121 11.16 -5.87 3.96
N SER A 122 10.27 -6.79 4.31
CA SER A 122 9.00 -7.02 3.63
C SER A 122 7.92 -5.96 3.90
N PHE A 123 8.16 -5.04 4.85
CA PHE A 123 7.21 -3.96 5.19
C PHE A 123 7.61 -2.65 4.49
N GLY A 124 6.80 -2.20 3.54
CA GLY A 124 7.01 -0.95 2.80
C GLY A 124 8.37 -0.87 2.10
N SER A 125 8.80 0.35 1.84
CA SER A 125 10.07 0.65 1.17
C SER A 125 10.87 1.67 1.97
N ALA A 126 12.19 1.62 1.86
CA ALA A 126 13.07 2.64 2.42
C ALA A 126 12.80 4.01 1.74
N GLU A 127 12.93 5.10 2.47
CA GLU A 127 12.71 6.44 1.94
C GLU A 127 13.61 6.75 0.73
N SER A 128 14.80 6.16 0.68
CA SER A 128 15.74 6.30 -0.44
C SER A 128 15.24 5.69 -1.76
N GLU A 129 14.33 4.72 -1.71
CA GLU A 129 13.74 4.07 -2.88
C GLU A 129 12.52 4.82 -3.41
N ILE A 130 11.89 5.65 -2.56
CA ILE A 130 10.67 6.38 -2.88
C ILE A 130 11.01 7.58 -3.78
N THR A 131 10.30 7.72 -4.89
CA THR A 131 10.49 8.79 -5.86
C THR A 131 9.44 9.89 -5.76
N HIS A 132 8.22 9.56 -5.32
CA HIS A 132 7.08 10.49 -5.28
C HIS A 132 6.43 10.53 -3.90
N ALA A 133 6.04 11.74 -3.49
CA ALA A 133 5.26 12.01 -2.28
C ALA A 133 4.08 12.90 -2.66
N ILE A 134 2.89 12.33 -2.71
CA ILE A 134 1.68 13.03 -3.15
C ILE A 134 0.90 13.49 -1.94
N ASN A 135 0.78 14.80 -1.77
CA ASN A 135 -0.05 15.37 -0.72
C ASN A 135 -1.53 15.17 -1.04
N VAL A 136 -2.22 14.43 -0.19
CA VAL A 136 -3.66 14.12 -0.30
C VAL A 136 -4.45 14.67 0.89
N SER A 137 -3.90 15.61 1.65
CA SER A 137 -4.53 16.18 2.84
C SER A 137 -5.90 16.77 2.56
N ASP A 138 -6.10 17.38 1.38
CA ASP A 138 -7.40 17.92 0.95
C ASP A 138 -8.47 16.83 0.71
N PHE A 139 -8.05 15.56 0.61
CA PHE A 139 -8.93 14.42 0.37
C PHE A 139 -9.06 13.51 1.58
N ILE A 140 -8.59 13.94 2.75
CA ILE A 140 -8.50 13.10 3.95
C ILE A 140 -9.84 12.52 4.39
N GLU A 141 -10.92 13.29 4.29
CA GLU A 141 -12.28 12.84 4.63
C GLU A 141 -12.77 11.76 3.64
N LYS A 142 -12.43 11.89 2.37
CA LYS A 142 -12.73 10.85 1.37
C LYS A 142 -11.95 9.57 1.64
N LYS A 143 -10.69 9.70 2.05
CA LYS A 143 -9.83 8.57 2.43
C LYS A 143 -10.38 7.84 3.65
N ARG A 144 -10.79 8.56 4.69
CA ARG A 144 -11.45 7.99 5.87
C ARG A 144 -12.75 7.26 5.51
N ALA A 145 -13.58 7.88 4.66
CA ALA A 145 -14.81 7.25 4.17
C ALA A 145 -14.54 5.99 3.34
N ALA A 146 -13.48 5.98 2.52
CA ALA A 146 -13.06 4.80 1.77
C ALA A 146 -12.62 3.66 2.71
N ILE A 147 -11.82 3.96 3.74
CA ILE A 147 -11.41 2.98 4.77
C ILE A 147 -12.65 2.40 5.46
N SER A 148 -13.60 3.24 5.90
CA SER A 148 -14.83 2.78 6.58
C SER A 148 -15.74 1.91 5.71
N SER A 149 -15.56 1.94 4.39
CA SER A 149 -16.32 1.11 3.45
C SER A 149 -15.88 -0.37 3.46
N HIS A 150 -14.71 -0.68 4.04
CA HIS A 150 -14.19 -2.04 4.17
C HIS A 150 -14.78 -2.76 5.42
N ARG A 151 -16.10 -2.80 5.51
CA ARG A 151 -16.85 -3.27 6.71
C ARG A 151 -16.56 -4.69 7.15
N SER A 152 -16.05 -5.53 6.26
CA SER A 152 -15.65 -6.91 6.60
C SER A 152 -14.31 -7.00 7.33
N GLN A 153 -13.51 -5.92 7.30
CA GLN A 153 -12.15 -5.87 7.86
C GLN A 153 -11.95 -4.71 8.84
N ILE A 154 -12.74 -3.65 8.69
CA ILE A 154 -12.66 -2.42 9.48
C ILE A 154 -14.00 -2.23 10.19
N ASP A 155 -14.05 -2.55 11.47
CA ASP A 155 -15.21 -2.29 12.33
C ASP A 155 -15.21 -0.83 12.86
N GLU A 156 -16.31 -0.45 13.50
CA GLU A 156 -16.48 0.92 14.03
C GLU A 156 -15.48 1.24 15.16
N ASP A 157 -14.94 0.21 15.79
CA ASP A 157 -13.95 0.31 16.87
C ASP A 157 -12.51 0.28 16.37
N SER A 158 -12.33 0.14 15.05
CA SER A 158 -11.01 0.10 14.42
C SER A 158 -10.19 1.36 14.71
N PHE A 159 -8.92 1.16 15.00
CA PHE A 159 -7.92 2.22 15.12
C PHE A 159 -8.03 3.26 13.98
N PHE A 160 -8.15 2.83 12.73
CA PHE A 160 -8.21 3.75 11.58
C PHE A 160 -9.36 4.76 11.65
N LEU A 161 -10.49 4.39 12.30
CA LEU A 161 -11.64 5.26 12.42
C LEU A 161 -11.62 6.12 13.68
N LYS A 162 -10.86 5.71 14.71
CA LYS A 162 -10.76 6.41 16.00
C LYS A 162 -9.65 7.45 16.07
N ILE A 163 -8.69 7.44 15.15
CA ILE A 163 -7.60 8.42 15.11
C ILE A 163 -8.19 9.85 15.00
N PRO A 164 -7.79 10.80 15.86
CA PRO A 164 -8.11 12.22 15.69
C PRO A 164 -7.70 12.75 14.31
N ASN A 165 -8.46 13.72 13.78
CA ASN A 165 -8.24 14.19 12.40
C ASN A 165 -6.84 14.74 12.16
N ASP A 166 -6.27 15.48 13.07
CA ASP A 166 -4.91 16.02 12.97
C ASP A 166 -3.85 14.91 12.89
N GLN A 167 -3.98 13.87 13.71
CA GLN A 167 -3.11 12.70 13.67
C GLN A 167 -3.34 11.88 12.39
N PHE A 168 -4.60 11.75 11.97
CA PHE A 168 -4.94 11.03 10.73
C PHE A 168 -4.34 11.72 9.50
N VAL A 169 -4.37 13.06 9.42
CA VAL A 169 -3.71 13.84 8.38
C VAL A 169 -2.19 13.61 8.40
N ASN A 170 -1.57 13.60 9.56
CA ASN A 170 -0.12 13.39 9.69
C ASN A 170 0.30 11.98 9.21
N ILE A 171 -0.52 10.97 9.46
CA ILE A 171 -0.21 9.57 9.10
C ILE A 171 -0.57 9.28 7.64
N PHE A 172 -1.74 9.75 7.17
CA PHE A 172 -2.33 9.35 5.89
C PHE A 172 -2.45 10.47 4.86
N GLY A 173 -2.00 11.70 5.18
CA GLY A 173 -2.08 12.87 4.30
C GLY A 173 -1.06 12.86 3.16
N THR A 174 -0.13 11.92 3.15
CA THR A 174 0.81 11.72 2.04
C THR A 174 0.69 10.28 1.53
N GLU A 175 0.61 10.13 0.22
CA GLU A 175 0.73 8.85 -0.47
C GLU A 175 2.08 8.75 -1.14
N TRP A 176 2.70 7.59 -1.02
CA TRP A 176 4.08 7.35 -1.42
C TRP A 176 4.14 6.40 -2.60
N PHE A 177 4.99 6.76 -3.60
CA PHE A 177 5.14 5.94 -4.79
C PHE A 177 6.59 5.84 -5.23
N ILE A 178 6.87 4.73 -5.92
CA ILE A 178 8.14 4.44 -6.58
C ILE A 178 7.90 4.39 -8.09
N ASN A 179 8.68 5.17 -8.85
CA ASN A 179 8.83 4.92 -10.27
C ASN A 179 9.95 3.87 -10.44
N PRO A 180 9.66 2.64 -10.92
CA PRO A 180 10.67 1.59 -11.01
C PRO A 180 11.80 1.87 -12.00
N LYS A 181 11.62 2.87 -12.85
CA LYS A 181 12.62 3.29 -13.86
C LYS A 181 13.54 4.41 -13.39
N GLU A 182 13.32 4.92 -12.19
CA GLU A 182 14.04 6.07 -11.63
C GLU A 182 14.63 5.76 -10.26
N SER A 183 15.67 6.47 -9.94
CA SER A 183 16.23 6.50 -8.59
C SER A 183 16.35 7.96 -8.13
N ARG A 184 15.90 8.25 -6.92
CA ARG A 184 16.07 9.55 -6.29
C ARG A 184 17.46 9.65 -5.68
N LYS A 185 18.16 10.75 -5.93
CA LYS A 185 19.47 11.02 -5.29
C LYS A 185 19.27 11.41 -3.83
N GLU A 186 20.30 11.20 -3.04
CA GLU A 186 20.32 11.69 -1.66
C GLU A 186 20.08 13.20 -1.64
N ASN A 187 19.17 13.66 -0.76
CA ASN A 187 18.73 15.06 -0.64
C ASN A 187 17.95 15.65 -1.85
N GLU A 188 17.59 14.85 -2.83
CA GLU A 188 16.67 15.26 -3.87
C GLU A 188 15.24 15.29 -3.33
N THR A 189 14.46 16.31 -3.70
CA THR A 189 13.05 16.41 -3.29
C THR A 189 12.19 15.35 -4.00
N PHE A 190 11.17 14.86 -3.32
CA PHE A 190 10.19 13.99 -3.95
C PHE A 190 9.41 14.74 -5.04
N LYS A 191 9.09 14.03 -6.10
CA LYS A 191 8.12 14.50 -7.08
C LYS A 191 6.72 14.55 -6.46
N SER A 192 5.94 15.56 -6.82
CA SER A 192 4.60 15.82 -6.28
C SER A 192 3.46 15.53 -7.26
N ASN A 193 3.77 15.02 -8.43
CA ASN A 193 2.81 14.66 -9.46
C ASN A 193 3.15 13.27 -10.03
N LEU A 194 2.18 12.37 -10.13
CA LEU A 194 2.40 10.99 -10.59
C LEU A 194 2.82 10.87 -12.06
N PHE A 195 2.58 11.90 -12.86
CA PHE A 195 2.93 11.92 -14.29
C PHE A 195 4.32 12.52 -14.59
N ASP A 196 5.03 12.97 -13.55
CA ASP A 196 6.40 13.51 -13.69
C ASP A 196 7.46 12.41 -13.84
#